data_f46713824f5267007333f8534fd31e06
#
_entry.id   f46713824f5267007333f8534fd31e06
#
_cell.length_a   1.000
_cell.length_b   1.000
_cell.length_c   1.000
_cell.angle_alpha   90.00
_cell.angle_beta   90.00
_cell.angle_gamma   90.00
#
_symmetry.space_group_name_H-M   'P 1'
#
loop_
_entity.id
_entity.type
_entity.pdbx_description
1 polymer ?
#
loop_
_entity_poly.entity_id
_entity_poly.type
_entity_poly.pdbx_seq_one_letter_code
_entity_poly.pdbx_strand_id
1 'polypeptide(L)'
;MSSTQGATKIPAEASSAAVRHMRRWEGVAVLVATLACWSSVPLFVRHLAEYIDHWTNNGWRYGASALFWLPAVLWALGRGALPRSIWRAALVPAVANTLAQVAFTSAHSYVNPALLTFGLRLQLVAVALGAYLLFPSERETIRSARYLCGLGLLVAGIAGVLLGGGNLGEGSNALGIALAIAAGMGYGVYGLAVRRFMYGFHPVYAFGVIALYTGSALVVAMLAFGRGHGAEVLELGSRELWYLGLSAFLGIAVGHVLYYTAIDRMGVAVTAGVLQLQPFVVGSMAAVLLGETLSAGQWLGGMVAVAGAALVLSAQKAAERRRARATALEEAEAAGESSAR
;
A
#
# COMPACT_ATOMS: atom_id res chain seq x y z
N MET A 1 -31.20 -37.86 -45.68
CA MET A 1 -31.64 -36.66 -44.95
C MET A 1 -30.57 -36.36 -43.91
N SER A 2 -29.62 -35.50 -44.26
CA SER A 2 -28.48 -35.13 -43.42
C SER A 2 -28.69 -33.68 -42.97
N SER A 3 -28.96 -33.47 -41.70
CA SER A 3 -29.03 -32.13 -41.07
C SER A 3 -27.69 -31.78 -40.44
N THR A 4 -26.87 -31.05 -41.18
CA THR A 4 -25.68 -30.38 -40.64
C THR A 4 -26.12 -29.18 -39.81
N GLN A 5 -26.03 -29.32 -38.48
CA GLN A 5 -26.15 -28.19 -37.57
C GLN A 5 -24.96 -27.23 -37.80
N GLY A 6 -25.29 -26.00 -38.21
CA GLY A 6 -24.35 -24.90 -38.34
C GLY A 6 -23.87 -24.45 -36.95
N ALA A 7 -22.68 -24.85 -36.56
CA ALA A 7 -21.97 -24.26 -35.44
C ALA A 7 -21.59 -22.82 -35.81
N THR A 8 -22.29 -21.86 -35.26
CA THR A 8 -21.96 -20.42 -35.37
C THR A 8 -20.60 -20.17 -34.74
N LYS A 9 -19.55 -20.04 -35.57
CA LYS A 9 -18.20 -19.63 -35.13
C LYS A 9 -18.32 -18.21 -34.59
N ILE A 10 -18.18 -18.05 -33.28
CA ILE A 10 -17.98 -16.73 -32.64
C ILE A 10 -16.72 -16.14 -33.27
N PRO A 11 -16.76 -14.91 -33.82
CA PRO A 11 -15.57 -14.28 -34.40
C PRO A 11 -14.46 -14.16 -33.35
N ALA A 12 -13.24 -14.48 -33.71
CA ALA A 12 -12.07 -14.45 -32.80
C ALA A 12 -11.88 -13.07 -32.12
N GLU A 13 -12.30 -12.01 -32.79
CA GLU A 13 -12.30 -10.64 -32.27
C GLU A 13 -13.30 -10.42 -31.14
N ALA A 14 -14.51 -10.99 -31.23
CA ALA A 14 -15.53 -10.93 -30.19
C ALA A 14 -15.07 -11.69 -28.93
N SER A 15 -14.40 -12.85 -29.09
CA SER A 15 -13.78 -13.60 -28.00
C SER A 15 -12.67 -12.80 -27.32
N SER A 16 -11.81 -12.12 -28.07
CA SER A 16 -10.70 -11.30 -27.52
C SER A 16 -11.20 -10.05 -26.80
N ALA A 17 -12.27 -9.42 -27.26
CA ALA A 17 -12.91 -8.28 -26.61
C ALA A 17 -13.61 -8.67 -25.30
N ALA A 18 -14.32 -9.79 -25.29
CA ALA A 18 -14.96 -10.35 -24.09
C ALA A 18 -13.92 -10.73 -23.02
N VAL A 19 -12.80 -11.34 -23.41
CA VAL A 19 -11.69 -11.69 -22.50
C VAL A 19 -11.05 -10.43 -21.94
N ARG A 20 -10.81 -9.40 -22.75
CA ARG A 20 -10.29 -8.10 -22.27
C ARG A 20 -11.26 -7.42 -21.32
N HIS A 21 -12.55 -7.47 -21.59
CA HIS A 21 -13.59 -6.88 -20.74
C HIS A 21 -13.67 -7.62 -19.40
N MET A 22 -13.68 -8.95 -19.39
CA MET A 22 -13.62 -9.75 -18.16
C MET A 22 -12.37 -9.43 -17.32
N ARG A 23 -11.19 -9.41 -17.92
CA ARG A 23 -9.94 -9.05 -17.23
C ARG A 23 -10.00 -7.66 -16.58
N ARG A 24 -10.68 -6.71 -17.22
CA ARG A 24 -10.85 -5.36 -16.69
C ARG A 24 -11.77 -5.34 -15.46
N TRP A 25 -12.89 -6.02 -15.49
CA TRP A 25 -13.81 -6.13 -14.35
C TRP A 25 -13.20 -6.86 -13.17
N GLU A 26 -12.47 -7.92 -13.40
CA GLU A 26 -11.70 -8.60 -12.36
C GLU A 26 -10.65 -7.66 -11.73
N GLY A 27 -9.97 -6.85 -12.55
CA GLY A 27 -9.02 -5.85 -12.06
C GLY A 27 -9.69 -4.80 -11.17
N VAL A 28 -10.88 -4.32 -11.55
CA VAL A 28 -11.68 -3.38 -10.74
C VAL A 28 -12.13 -4.05 -9.44
N ALA A 29 -12.63 -5.27 -9.49
CA ALA A 29 -13.07 -6.00 -8.29
C ALA A 29 -11.92 -6.22 -7.30
N VAL A 30 -10.75 -6.63 -7.77
CA VAL A 30 -9.54 -6.80 -6.95
C VAL A 30 -9.11 -5.45 -6.34
N LEU A 31 -9.16 -4.37 -7.10
CA LEU A 31 -8.80 -3.04 -6.63
C LEU A 31 -9.76 -2.52 -5.55
N VAL A 32 -11.06 -2.71 -5.73
CA VAL A 32 -12.08 -2.38 -4.73
C VAL A 32 -11.90 -3.25 -3.48
N ALA A 33 -11.64 -4.54 -3.64
CA ALA A 33 -11.34 -5.43 -2.53
C ALA A 33 -10.07 -4.99 -1.76
N THR A 34 -9.01 -4.58 -2.47
CA THR A 34 -7.80 -4.01 -1.85
C THR A 34 -8.13 -2.77 -1.01
N LEU A 35 -8.90 -1.84 -1.59
CA LEU A 35 -9.31 -0.62 -0.91
C LEU A 35 -10.13 -0.94 0.35
N ALA A 36 -11.09 -1.86 0.25
CA ALA A 36 -11.92 -2.29 1.38
C ALA A 36 -11.08 -2.96 2.47
N CYS A 37 -10.21 -3.92 2.11
CA CYS A 37 -9.31 -4.59 3.05
C CYS A 37 -8.42 -3.58 3.80
N TRP A 38 -7.75 -2.71 3.08
CA TRP A 38 -6.84 -1.74 3.71
C TRP A 38 -7.55 -0.61 4.46
N SER A 39 -8.79 -0.30 4.10
CA SER A 39 -9.59 0.68 4.84
C SER A 39 -10.16 0.13 6.14
N SER A 40 -10.37 -1.18 6.26
CA SER A 40 -10.84 -1.79 7.51
C SER A 40 -9.75 -1.89 8.58
N VAL A 41 -8.48 -2.00 8.19
CA VAL A 41 -7.35 -2.22 9.12
C VAL A 41 -7.21 -1.12 10.17
N PRO A 42 -7.21 0.19 9.83
CA PRO A 42 -7.12 1.26 10.81
C PRO A 42 -8.21 1.19 11.88
N LEU A 43 -9.42 0.75 11.52
CA LEU A 43 -10.54 0.63 12.44
C LEU A 43 -10.33 -0.52 13.43
N PHE A 44 -9.89 -1.68 12.96
CA PHE A 44 -9.54 -2.81 13.83
C PHE A 44 -8.40 -2.44 14.77
N VAL A 45 -7.34 -1.81 14.26
CA VAL A 45 -6.18 -1.42 15.07
C VAL A 45 -6.58 -0.35 16.10
N ARG A 46 -7.43 0.61 15.74
CA ARG A 46 -7.96 1.63 16.66
C ARG A 46 -8.76 1.00 17.78
N HIS A 47 -9.70 0.12 17.47
CA HIS A 47 -10.48 -0.60 18.46
C HIS A 47 -9.58 -1.44 19.39
N LEU A 48 -8.63 -2.19 18.84
CA LEU A 48 -7.71 -3.01 19.63
C LEU A 48 -6.76 -2.19 20.52
N ALA A 49 -6.48 -0.93 20.17
CA ALA A 49 -5.63 -0.04 20.98
C ALA A 49 -6.23 0.29 22.36
N GLU A 50 -7.52 0.03 22.58
CA GLU A 50 -8.20 0.17 23.88
C GLU A 50 -7.90 -1.02 24.82
N TYR A 51 -7.51 -2.18 24.26
CA TYR A 51 -7.35 -3.44 24.98
C TYR A 51 -5.90 -3.89 25.11
N ILE A 52 -5.12 -3.74 24.05
CA ILE A 52 -3.72 -4.18 23.98
C ILE A 52 -2.81 -3.05 23.50
N ASP A 53 -1.58 -3.07 23.99
CA ASP A 53 -0.57 -2.09 23.53
C ASP A 53 -0.14 -2.33 22.08
N HIS A 54 0.51 -1.32 21.49
CA HIS A 54 0.93 -1.36 20.08
C HIS A 54 2.03 -2.40 19.79
N TRP A 55 2.84 -2.79 20.77
CA TRP A 55 3.84 -3.85 20.60
C TRP A 55 3.16 -5.21 20.49
N THR A 56 2.22 -5.47 21.40
CA THR A 56 1.39 -6.68 21.41
C THR A 56 0.58 -6.79 20.12
N ASN A 57 -0.09 -5.70 19.71
CA ASN A 57 -0.84 -5.65 18.47
C ASN A 57 0.03 -5.97 17.24
N ASN A 58 1.20 -5.32 17.10
CA ASN A 58 2.12 -5.57 15.99
C ASN A 58 2.69 -6.99 16.00
N GLY A 59 3.15 -7.46 17.16
CA GLY A 59 3.76 -8.77 17.28
C GLY A 59 2.83 -9.90 16.85
N TRP A 60 1.59 -9.90 17.34
CA TRP A 60 0.60 -10.91 16.97
C TRP A 60 0.17 -10.82 15.51
N ARG A 61 -0.10 -9.63 14.99
CA ARG A 61 -0.53 -9.44 13.58
C ARG A 61 0.56 -9.85 12.59
N TYR A 62 1.79 -9.39 12.81
CA TYR A 62 2.90 -9.70 11.92
C TYR A 62 3.44 -11.11 12.14
N GLY A 63 3.42 -11.62 13.37
CA GLY A 63 3.72 -13.02 13.67
C GLY A 63 2.77 -13.98 12.95
N ALA A 64 1.46 -13.74 13.05
CA ALA A 64 0.46 -14.52 12.32
C ALA A 64 0.65 -14.44 10.79
N SER A 65 0.94 -13.26 10.26
CA SER A 65 1.23 -13.11 8.82
C SER A 65 2.52 -13.82 8.41
N ALA A 66 3.57 -13.77 9.23
CA ALA A 66 4.81 -14.49 8.96
C ALA A 66 4.59 -16.00 8.94
N LEU A 67 3.81 -16.53 9.89
CA LEU A 67 3.41 -17.94 9.90
C LEU A 67 2.57 -18.33 8.69
N PHE A 68 1.68 -17.46 8.22
CA PHE A 68 0.90 -17.68 6.99
C PHE A 68 1.80 -17.81 5.75
N TRP A 69 2.85 -16.97 5.64
CA TRP A 69 3.76 -17.00 4.49
C TRP A 69 4.89 -18.03 4.61
N LEU A 70 5.17 -18.52 5.82
CA LEU A 70 6.26 -19.48 6.08
C LEU A 70 6.19 -20.73 5.19
N PRO A 71 5.03 -21.40 5.00
CA PRO A 71 4.95 -22.58 4.13
C PRO A 71 5.36 -22.28 2.69
N ALA A 72 4.94 -21.13 2.14
CA ALA A 72 5.30 -20.74 0.78
C ALA A 72 6.80 -20.48 0.63
N VAL A 73 7.44 -19.85 1.63
CA VAL A 73 8.88 -19.60 1.66
C VAL A 73 9.65 -20.91 1.81
N LEU A 74 9.25 -21.81 2.71
CA LEU A 74 9.88 -23.12 2.90
C LEU A 74 9.76 -23.99 1.65
N TRP A 75 8.60 -23.99 1.00
CA TRP A 75 8.38 -24.71 -0.25
C TRP A 75 9.31 -24.18 -1.37
N ALA A 76 9.42 -22.87 -1.52
CA ALA A 76 10.29 -22.24 -2.50
C ALA A 76 11.78 -22.49 -2.19
N LEU A 77 12.14 -22.51 -0.90
CA LEU A 77 13.48 -22.85 -0.45
C LEU A 77 13.83 -24.30 -0.79
N GLY A 78 12.93 -25.25 -0.51
CA GLY A 78 13.10 -26.68 -0.80
C GLY A 78 13.24 -26.99 -2.30
N ARG A 79 12.67 -26.12 -3.16
CA ARG A 79 12.79 -26.23 -4.63
C ARG A 79 13.97 -25.45 -5.23
N GLY A 80 14.78 -24.80 -4.41
CA GLY A 80 15.88 -23.96 -4.88
C GLY A 80 15.41 -22.69 -5.61
N ALA A 81 14.15 -22.31 -5.50
CA ALA A 81 13.58 -21.11 -6.14
C ALA A 81 13.95 -19.81 -5.42
N LEU A 82 14.52 -19.89 -4.21
CA LEU A 82 14.95 -18.73 -3.42
C LEU A 82 16.48 -18.57 -3.50
N PRO A 83 16.99 -17.59 -4.27
CA PRO A 83 18.42 -17.32 -4.27
C PRO A 83 18.87 -16.76 -2.93
N ARG A 84 20.07 -17.12 -2.47
CA ARG A 84 20.61 -16.64 -1.18
C ARG A 84 20.68 -15.12 -1.07
N SER A 85 20.80 -14.42 -2.18
CA SER A 85 20.84 -12.95 -2.23
C SER A 85 19.55 -12.29 -1.76
N ILE A 86 18.37 -12.95 -1.89
CA ILE A 86 17.06 -12.38 -1.48
C ILE A 86 17.04 -12.05 0.02
N TRP A 87 17.68 -12.86 0.86
CA TRP A 87 17.74 -12.66 2.30
C TRP A 87 18.46 -11.36 2.67
N ARG A 88 19.59 -11.08 2.02
CA ARG A 88 20.34 -9.82 2.22
C ARG A 88 19.58 -8.64 1.65
N ALA A 89 18.98 -8.78 0.48
CA ALA A 89 18.21 -7.74 -0.19
C ALA A 89 16.98 -7.33 0.62
N ALA A 90 16.35 -8.25 1.35
CA ALA A 90 15.16 -8.00 2.14
C ALA A 90 15.42 -7.24 3.46
N LEU A 91 16.67 -7.14 3.95
CA LEU A 91 16.97 -6.54 5.25
C LEU A 91 16.57 -5.06 5.33
N VAL A 92 16.97 -4.25 4.34
CA VAL A 92 16.65 -2.81 4.33
C VAL A 92 15.14 -2.57 4.22
N PRO A 93 14.42 -3.21 3.28
CA PRO A 93 12.95 -3.14 3.26
C PRO A 93 12.30 -3.59 4.57
N ALA A 94 12.77 -4.67 5.20
CA ALA A 94 12.19 -5.19 6.43
C ALA A 94 12.38 -4.21 7.61
N VAL A 95 13.56 -3.61 7.75
CA VAL A 95 13.81 -2.59 8.78
C VAL A 95 12.91 -1.38 8.56
N ALA A 96 12.83 -0.86 7.33
CA ALA A 96 11.96 0.28 7.01
C ALA A 96 10.49 -0.03 7.31
N ASN A 97 10.01 -1.23 6.93
CA ASN A 97 8.65 -1.66 7.21
C ASN A 97 8.40 -1.81 8.71
N THR A 98 9.32 -2.40 9.46
CA THR A 98 9.21 -2.56 10.92
C THR A 98 9.05 -1.21 11.61
N LEU A 99 9.89 -0.23 11.29
CA LEU A 99 9.82 1.12 11.88
C LEU A 99 8.52 1.83 11.49
N ALA A 100 8.11 1.74 10.22
CA ALA A 100 6.84 2.30 9.76
C ALA A 100 5.64 1.68 10.48
N GLN A 101 5.65 0.38 10.72
CA GLN A 101 4.58 -0.34 11.42
C GLN A 101 4.51 0.02 12.90
N VAL A 102 5.65 0.18 13.57
CA VAL A 102 5.66 0.66 14.95
C VAL A 102 5.03 2.04 15.04
N ALA A 103 5.42 2.99 14.18
CA ALA A 103 4.84 4.33 14.15
C ALA A 103 3.34 4.30 13.79
N PHE A 104 2.95 3.48 12.80
CA PHE A 104 1.56 3.32 12.38
C PHE A 104 0.66 2.81 13.51
N THR A 105 1.06 1.72 14.17
CA THR A 105 0.23 1.11 15.22
C THR A 105 0.20 1.98 16.48
N SER A 106 1.32 2.58 16.85
CA SER A 106 1.39 3.52 17.98
C SER A 106 0.49 4.74 17.75
N ALA A 107 0.41 5.25 16.53
CA ALA A 107 -0.42 6.41 16.22
C ALA A 107 -1.90 6.20 16.55
N HIS A 108 -2.43 4.98 16.44
CA HIS A 108 -3.84 4.69 16.71
C HIS A 108 -4.27 4.95 18.17
N SER A 109 -3.33 4.98 19.10
CA SER A 109 -3.62 5.37 20.50
C SER A 109 -3.74 6.88 20.70
N TYR A 110 -3.33 7.68 19.69
CA TYR A 110 -3.16 9.13 19.84
C TYR A 110 -3.82 9.97 18.74
N VAL A 111 -4.42 9.34 17.73
CA VAL A 111 -5.06 10.04 16.61
C VAL A 111 -6.19 9.23 16.01
N ASN A 112 -7.23 9.93 15.55
CA ASN A 112 -8.35 9.36 14.80
C ASN A 112 -7.86 8.59 13.55
N PRO A 113 -8.41 7.40 13.23
CA PRO A 113 -8.04 6.60 12.07
C PRO A 113 -8.07 7.34 10.74
N ALA A 114 -9.04 8.25 10.55
CA ALA A 114 -9.11 9.05 9.33
C ALA A 114 -7.95 10.04 9.24
N LEU A 115 -7.65 10.79 10.31
CA LEU A 115 -6.49 11.69 10.37
C LEU A 115 -5.19 10.95 10.15
N LEU A 116 -5.03 9.77 10.77
CA LEU A 116 -3.88 8.91 10.57
C LEU A 116 -3.72 8.54 9.09
N THR A 117 -4.78 8.10 8.42
CA THR A 117 -4.72 7.67 7.03
C THR A 117 -4.46 8.84 6.06
N PHE A 118 -4.87 10.07 6.39
CA PHE A 118 -4.41 11.26 5.66
C PHE A 118 -2.92 11.51 5.89
N GLY A 119 -2.41 11.41 7.12
CA GLY A 119 -0.98 11.50 7.43
C GLY A 119 -0.12 10.52 6.63
N LEU A 120 -0.60 9.28 6.46
CA LEU A 120 0.08 8.27 5.64
C LEU A 120 0.29 8.72 4.18
N ARG A 121 -0.52 9.64 3.63
CA ARG A 121 -0.34 10.11 2.24
C ARG A 121 0.97 10.88 2.05
N LEU A 122 1.60 11.37 3.12
CA LEU A 122 2.95 11.95 3.06
C LEU A 122 4.02 10.95 2.60
N GLN A 123 3.71 9.67 2.51
CA GLN A 123 4.55 8.70 1.80
C GLN A 123 4.95 9.17 0.40
N LEU A 124 4.06 9.92 -0.31
CA LEU A 124 4.39 10.46 -1.64
C LEU A 124 5.51 11.49 -1.60
N VAL A 125 5.64 12.25 -0.52
CA VAL A 125 6.77 13.17 -0.30
C VAL A 125 8.07 12.39 -0.15
N ALA A 126 8.07 11.36 0.72
CA ALA A 126 9.24 10.50 0.91
C ALA A 126 9.65 9.79 -0.39
N VAL A 127 8.66 9.29 -1.14
CA VAL A 127 8.91 8.66 -2.45
C VAL A 127 9.48 9.68 -3.44
N ALA A 128 8.94 10.91 -3.51
CA ALA A 128 9.46 11.96 -4.39
C ALA A 128 10.92 12.31 -4.07
N LEU A 129 11.22 12.57 -2.80
CA LEU A 129 12.57 12.90 -2.36
C LEU A 129 13.55 11.75 -2.61
N GLY A 130 13.19 10.55 -2.19
CA GLY A 130 14.04 9.37 -2.35
C GLY A 130 14.20 8.98 -3.83
N ALA A 131 13.17 9.08 -4.65
CA ALA A 131 13.26 8.81 -6.07
C ALA A 131 14.15 9.85 -6.78
N TYR A 132 14.06 11.12 -6.40
CA TYR A 132 14.94 12.17 -6.92
C TYR A 132 16.42 11.89 -6.62
N LEU A 133 16.73 11.37 -5.44
CA LEU A 133 18.10 11.05 -5.02
C LEU A 133 18.61 9.75 -5.67
N LEU A 134 17.81 8.69 -5.63
CA LEU A 134 18.22 7.33 -5.97
C LEU A 134 18.07 6.98 -7.47
N PHE A 135 17.15 7.66 -8.21
CA PHE A 135 16.82 7.32 -9.59
C PHE A 135 16.99 8.53 -10.52
N PRO A 136 18.19 8.75 -11.12
CA PRO A 136 18.44 9.89 -12.01
C PRO A 136 17.43 10.04 -13.12
N SER A 137 16.91 8.94 -13.65
CA SER A 137 15.89 8.93 -14.71
C SER A 137 14.55 9.55 -14.31
N GLU A 138 14.26 9.72 -13.02
CA GLU A 138 13.00 10.31 -12.53
C GLU A 138 13.10 11.79 -12.23
N ARG A 139 14.30 12.34 -12.16
CA ARG A 139 14.54 13.75 -11.79
C ARG A 139 13.79 14.75 -12.65
N GLU A 140 13.74 14.52 -13.96
CA GLU A 140 13.01 15.37 -14.89
C GLU A 140 11.51 15.40 -14.59
N THR A 141 10.91 14.22 -14.34
CA THR A 141 9.50 14.09 -13.97
C THR A 141 9.20 14.82 -12.67
N ILE A 142 10.04 14.64 -11.64
CA ILE A 142 9.86 15.24 -10.33
C ILE A 142 10.03 16.75 -10.36
N ARG A 143 10.92 17.27 -11.22
CA ARG A 143 11.11 18.72 -11.42
C ARG A 143 10.01 19.38 -12.25
N SER A 144 9.14 18.61 -12.89
CA SER A 144 8.07 19.19 -13.70
C SER A 144 7.11 20.01 -12.83
N ALA A 145 6.65 21.17 -13.36
CA ALA A 145 5.73 22.04 -12.65
C ALA A 145 4.46 21.30 -12.19
N ARG A 146 3.94 20.39 -13.04
CA ARG A 146 2.77 19.55 -12.70
C ARG A 146 3.01 18.68 -11.48
N TYR A 147 4.19 18.04 -11.39
CA TYR A 147 4.53 17.20 -10.25
C TYR A 147 4.69 18.02 -8.97
N LEU A 148 5.42 19.13 -9.04
CA LEU A 148 5.66 20.01 -7.88
C LEU A 148 4.38 20.68 -7.40
N CYS A 149 3.53 21.18 -8.30
CA CYS A 149 2.20 21.70 -7.93
C CYS A 149 1.34 20.63 -7.26
N GLY A 150 1.34 19.40 -7.81
CA GLY A 150 0.62 18.28 -7.21
C GLY A 150 1.13 17.94 -5.81
N LEU A 151 2.44 17.91 -5.62
CA LEU A 151 3.07 17.66 -4.32
C LEU A 151 2.76 18.77 -3.32
N GLY A 152 2.81 20.04 -3.77
CA GLY A 152 2.43 21.20 -2.95
C GLY A 152 0.96 21.16 -2.50
N LEU A 153 0.03 20.85 -3.41
CA LEU A 153 -1.39 20.67 -3.08
C LEU A 153 -1.61 19.49 -2.11
N LEU A 154 -0.91 18.38 -2.31
CA LEU A 154 -0.97 17.24 -1.39
C LEU A 154 -0.57 17.65 0.02
N VAL A 155 0.58 18.30 0.17
CA VAL A 155 1.09 18.75 1.48
C VAL A 155 0.17 19.79 2.11
N ALA A 156 -0.28 20.80 1.35
CA ALA A 156 -1.21 21.81 1.82
C ALA A 156 -2.56 21.20 2.24
N GLY A 157 -3.09 20.27 1.45
CA GLY A 157 -4.32 19.55 1.78
C GLY A 157 -4.19 18.72 3.05
N ILE A 158 -3.09 17.99 3.23
CA ILE A 158 -2.82 17.22 4.46
C ILE A 158 -2.66 18.16 5.67
N ALA A 159 -1.94 19.27 5.51
CA ALA A 159 -1.85 20.28 6.55
C ALA A 159 -3.24 20.83 6.93
N GLY A 160 -4.09 21.09 5.94
CA GLY A 160 -5.50 21.49 6.16
C GLY A 160 -6.31 20.44 6.93
N VAL A 161 -6.10 19.13 6.66
CA VAL A 161 -6.73 18.04 7.42
C VAL A 161 -6.21 18.01 8.85
N LEU A 162 -4.90 18.05 9.04
CA LEU A 162 -4.27 17.86 10.35
C LEU A 162 -4.43 19.08 11.26
N LEU A 163 -4.50 20.28 10.69
CA LEU A 163 -4.55 21.55 11.44
C LEU A 163 -5.94 22.22 11.41
N GLY A 164 -6.79 21.84 10.45
CA GLY A 164 -8.06 22.52 10.15
C GLY A 164 -9.23 22.17 11.08
N GLY A 165 -9.04 21.36 12.12
CA GLY A 165 -10.10 20.91 13.02
C GLY A 165 -10.40 21.82 14.21
N GLY A 166 -9.68 22.92 14.41
CA GLY A 166 -9.82 23.81 15.57
C GLY A 166 -9.44 23.13 16.92
N ASN A 167 -9.95 21.95 17.16
CA ASN A 167 -9.48 20.91 18.08
C ASN A 167 -9.20 19.66 17.24
N LEU A 168 -8.10 18.96 17.52
CA LEU A 168 -7.64 17.78 16.76
C LEU A 168 -8.63 16.58 16.80
N GLY A 169 -9.86 16.80 17.24
CA GLY A 169 -10.87 15.78 17.56
C GLY A 169 -10.64 15.16 18.94
N GLU A 170 -11.68 14.64 19.56
CA GLU A 170 -11.56 13.93 20.84
C GLU A 170 -10.57 12.77 20.68
N GLY A 171 -9.55 12.71 21.57
CA GLY A 171 -8.51 11.67 21.56
C GLY A 171 -7.35 11.89 20.61
N SER A 172 -7.29 12.98 19.82
CA SER A 172 -6.17 13.26 18.92
C SER A 172 -5.20 14.30 19.51
N ASN A 173 -3.88 14.05 19.38
CA ASN A 173 -2.83 14.95 19.87
C ASN A 173 -1.66 15.08 18.89
N ALA A 174 -0.73 16.01 19.19
CA ALA A 174 0.43 16.28 18.32
C ALA A 174 1.35 15.07 18.16
N LEU A 175 1.47 14.19 19.17
CA LEU A 175 2.26 12.96 19.08
C LEU A 175 1.65 11.99 18.06
N GLY A 176 0.32 11.81 18.09
CA GLY A 176 -0.39 10.98 17.12
C GLY A 176 -0.20 11.46 15.69
N ILE A 177 -0.26 12.78 15.46
CA ILE A 177 0.02 13.39 14.15
C ILE A 177 1.46 13.14 13.73
N ALA A 178 2.42 13.36 14.62
CA ALA A 178 3.84 13.12 14.32
C ALA A 178 4.11 11.63 13.97
N LEU A 179 3.48 10.70 14.70
CA LEU A 179 3.57 9.26 14.42
C LEU A 179 2.90 8.89 13.08
N ALA A 180 1.76 9.51 12.74
CA ALA A 180 1.10 9.28 11.46
C ALA A 180 1.97 9.76 10.28
N ILE A 181 2.60 10.93 10.42
CA ILE A 181 3.56 11.45 9.43
C ILE A 181 4.78 10.52 9.33
N ALA A 182 5.36 10.13 10.48
CA ALA A 182 6.51 9.22 10.52
C ALA A 182 6.19 7.87 9.87
N ALA A 183 5.00 7.31 10.11
CA ALA A 183 4.54 6.10 9.47
C ALA A 183 4.42 6.27 7.94
N GLY A 184 3.82 7.36 7.47
CA GLY A 184 3.73 7.68 6.05
C GLY A 184 5.10 7.80 5.38
N MET A 185 6.00 8.57 5.96
CA MET A 185 7.38 8.71 5.48
C MET A 185 8.11 7.36 5.47
N GLY A 186 7.95 6.57 6.54
CA GLY A 186 8.53 5.22 6.67
C GLY A 186 8.02 4.27 5.58
N TYR A 187 6.74 4.27 5.27
CA TYR A 187 6.20 3.48 4.15
C TYR A 187 6.70 3.96 2.78
N GLY A 188 6.94 5.26 2.62
CA GLY A 188 7.60 5.78 1.43
C GLY A 188 9.02 5.24 1.28
N VAL A 189 9.81 5.27 2.35
CA VAL A 189 11.17 4.68 2.39
C VAL A 189 11.11 3.17 2.15
N TYR A 190 10.16 2.46 2.76
CA TYR A 190 9.94 1.04 2.52
C TYR A 190 9.69 0.74 1.04
N GLY A 191 8.79 1.47 0.39
CA GLY A 191 8.50 1.30 -1.04
C GLY A 191 9.72 1.54 -1.93
N LEU A 192 10.53 2.56 -1.63
CA LEU A 192 11.79 2.82 -2.33
C LEU A 192 12.82 1.71 -2.09
N ALA A 193 12.92 1.21 -0.87
CA ALA A 193 13.81 0.11 -0.52
C ALA A 193 13.42 -1.19 -1.25
N VAL A 194 12.12 -1.52 -1.30
CA VAL A 194 11.61 -2.65 -2.09
C VAL A 194 12.00 -2.47 -3.56
N ARG A 195 11.74 -1.31 -4.15
CA ARG A 195 12.08 -1.03 -5.54
C ARG A 195 13.59 -1.13 -5.81
N ARG A 196 14.43 -0.67 -4.88
CA ARG A 196 15.90 -0.65 -5.05
C ARG A 196 16.56 -2.00 -4.83
N PHE A 197 16.10 -2.75 -3.82
CA PHE A 197 16.78 -3.96 -3.38
C PHE A 197 16.07 -5.25 -3.81
N MET A 198 14.74 -5.22 -4.04
CA MET A 198 13.97 -6.42 -4.40
C MET A 198 13.69 -6.53 -5.90
N TYR A 199 14.26 -5.65 -6.71
CA TYR A 199 14.13 -5.70 -8.17
C TYR A 199 14.69 -7.03 -8.71
N GLY A 200 13.91 -7.69 -9.60
CA GLY A 200 14.27 -8.96 -10.22
C GLY A 200 13.89 -10.21 -9.41
N PHE A 201 13.44 -10.08 -8.16
CA PHE A 201 12.89 -11.21 -7.42
C PHE A 201 11.38 -11.34 -7.66
N HIS A 202 10.88 -12.59 -7.60
CA HIS A 202 9.45 -12.85 -7.71
C HIS A 202 8.69 -12.17 -6.55
N PRO A 203 7.63 -11.37 -6.81
CA PRO A 203 6.98 -10.53 -5.79
C PRO A 203 6.49 -11.30 -4.55
N VAL A 204 5.93 -12.49 -4.74
CA VAL A 204 5.43 -13.35 -3.64
C VAL A 204 6.57 -13.77 -2.70
N TYR A 205 7.71 -14.16 -3.26
CA TYR A 205 8.86 -14.56 -2.45
C TYR A 205 9.54 -13.36 -1.78
N ALA A 206 9.64 -12.24 -2.52
CA ALA A 206 10.13 -10.99 -1.97
C ALA A 206 9.31 -10.55 -0.75
N PHE A 207 7.99 -10.54 -0.89
CA PHE A 207 7.10 -10.20 0.22
C PHE A 207 7.18 -11.24 1.36
N GLY A 208 7.20 -12.53 1.03
CA GLY A 208 7.31 -13.60 2.04
C GLY A 208 8.55 -13.44 2.92
N VAL A 209 9.74 -13.21 2.33
CA VAL A 209 10.98 -13.02 3.09
C VAL A 209 10.94 -11.71 3.92
N ILE A 210 10.44 -10.62 3.37
CA ILE A 210 10.26 -9.36 4.12
C ILE A 210 9.30 -9.58 5.29
N ALA A 211 8.18 -10.30 5.08
CA ALA A 211 7.20 -10.59 6.12
C ALA A 211 7.79 -11.44 7.26
N LEU A 212 8.65 -12.40 6.94
CA LEU A 212 9.36 -13.19 7.96
C LEU A 212 10.29 -12.31 8.80
N TYR A 213 11.11 -11.45 8.19
CA TYR A 213 11.97 -10.54 8.94
C TYR A 213 11.18 -9.51 9.77
N THR A 214 10.19 -8.86 9.16
CA THR A 214 9.35 -7.89 9.87
C THR A 214 8.57 -8.56 10.99
N GLY A 215 7.98 -9.74 10.74
CA GLY A 215 7.24 -10.51 11.73
C GLY A 215 8.14 -10.93 12.89
N SER A 216 9.31 -11.48 12.61
CA SER A 216 10.28 -11.86 13.66
C SER A 216 10.72 -10.65 14.50
N ALA A 217 11.04 -9.52 13.85
CA ALA A 217 11.44 -8.30 14.55
C ALA A 217 10.33 -7.76 15.45
N LEU A 218 9.07 -7.73 14.97
CA LEU A 218 7.93 -7.26 15.74
C LEU A 218 7.51 -8.23 16.86
N VAL A 219 7.67 -9.54 16.67
CA VAL A 219 7.49 -10.53 17.75
C VAL A 219 8.55 -10.36 18.83
N VAL A 220 9.82 -10.17 18.44
CA VAL A 220 10.89 -9.89 19.43
C VAL A 220 10.61 -8.58 20.17
N ALA A 221 10.19 -7.53 19.47
CA ALA A 221 9.82 -6.26 20.08
C ALA A 221 8.62 -6.42 21.04
N MET A 222 7.60 -7.20 20.68
CA MET A 222 6.49 -7.54 21.57
C MET A 222 6.96 -8.25 22.84
N LEU A 223 7.82 -9.26 22.70
CA LEU A 223 8.35 -9.98 23.85
C LEU A 223 9.24 -9.11 24.74
N ALA A 224 9.91 -8.11 24.18
CA ALA A 224 10.79 -7.19 24.93
C ALA A 224 10.04 -6.03 25.59
N PHE A 225 9.06 -5.44 24.90
CA PHE A 225 8.45 -4.15 25.26
C PHE A 225 6.93 -4.21 25.45
N GLY A 226 6.26 -5.28 24.98
CA GLY A 226 4.81 -5.46 25.14
C GLY A 226 4.42 -5.74 26.58
N ARG A 227 3.27 -5.24 27.00
CA ARG A 227 2.72 -5.54 28.32
C ARG A 227 2.50 -7.03 28.47
N GLY A 228 2.92 -7.59 29.58
CA GLY A 228 2.87 -9.05 29.80
C GLY A 228 3.59 -9.86 28.72
N HIS A 229 4.60 -9.29 28.03
CA HIS A 229 5.30 -9.95 26.92
C HIS A 229 4.36 -10.41 25.79
N GLY A 230 3.26 -9.69 25.57
CA GLY A 230 2.25 -10.02 24.58
C GLY A 230 1.13 -10.95 25.09
N ALA A 231 1.14 -11.34 26.38
CA ALA A 231 0.12 -12.22 26.96
C ALA A 231 -1.24 -11.54 27.14
N GLU A 232 -1.34 -10.20 27.10
CA GLU A 232 -2.63 -9.48 27.13
C GLU A 232 -3.62 -9.99 26.07
N VAL A 233 -3.15 -10.56 24.97
CA VAL A 233 -4.01 -11.14 23.94
C VAL A 233 -4.87 -12.28 24.48
N LEU A 234 -4.42 -12.98 25.53
CA LEU A 234 -5.15 -14.08 26.15
C LEU A 234 -6.36 -13.62 26.98
N GLU A 235 -6.39 -12.33 27.33
CA GLU A 235 -7.47 -11.67 28.07
C GLU A 235 -8.55 -11.11 27.14
N LEU A 236 -8.28 -11.09 25.81
CA LEU A 236 -9.21 -10.57 24.82
C LEU A 236 -10.46 -11.47 24.70
N GLY A 237 -11.59 -10.82 24.52
CA GLY A 237 -12.83 -11.50 24.16
C GLY A 237 -12.77 -12.06 22.72
N SER A 238 -13.72 -12.94 22.41
CA SER A 238 -13.79 -13.56 21.07
C SER A 238 -13.88 -12.52 19.94
N ARG A 239 -14.58 -11.39 20.17
CA ARG A 239 -14.73 -10.31 19.18
C ARG A 239 -13.38 -9.64 18.88
N GLU A 240 -12.61 -9.32 19.89
CA GLU A 240 -11.30 -8.66 19.79
C GLU A 240 -10.28 -9.61 19.14
N LEU A 241 -10.31 -10.89 19.46
CA LEU A 241 -9.50 -11.92 18.80
C LEU A 241 -9.83 -12.03 17.30
N TRP A 242 -11.12 -11.97 16.94
CA TRP A 242 -11.54 -11.92 15.54
C TRP A 242 -11.02 -10.65 14.84
N TYR A 243 -11.08 -9.48 15.47
CA TYR A 243 -10.56 -8.24 14.89
C TYR A 243 -9.04 -8.29 14.71
N LEU A 244 -8.33 -8.86 15.68
CA LEU A 244 -6.89 -9.07 15.58
C LEU A 244 -6.56 -9.99 14.38
N GLY A 245 -7.22 -11.14 14.29
CA GLY A 245 -7.05 -12.10 13.20
C GLY A 245 -7.42 -11.50 11.83
N LEU A 246 -8.57 -10.84 11.72
CA LEU A 246 -9.00 -10.19 10.48
C LEU A 246 -8.04 -9.08 10.06
N SER A 247 -7.55 -8.27 10.99
CA SER A 247 -6.58 -7.21 10.68
C SER A 247 -5.24 -7.76 10.18
N ALA A 248 -4.79 -8.89 10.69
CA ALA A 248 -3.61 -9.60 10.21
C ALA A 248 -3.85 -10.20 8.81
N PHE A 249 -4.96 -10.89 8.63
CA PHE A 249 -5.29 -11.59 7.39
C PHE A 249 -5.61 -10.60 6.25
N LEU A 250 -6.56 -9.69 6.46
CA LEU A 250 -6.97 -8.72 5.44
C LEU A 250 -5.89 -7.68 5.17
N GLY A 251 -5.23 -7.18 6.23
CA GLY A 251 -4.25 -6.09 6.10
C GLY A 251 -2.92 -6.54 5.54
N ILE A 252 -2.43 -7.68 5.97
CA ILE A 252 -1.07 -8.11 5.70
C ILE A 252 -1.04 -9.30 4.74
N ALA A 253 -1.69 -10.42 5.09
CA ALA A 253 -1.59 -11.62 4.30
C ALA A 253 -2.26 -11.51 2.91
N VAL A 254 -3.52 -11.07 2.86
CA VAL A 254 -4.32 -11.01 1.63
C VAL A 254 -4.22 -9.64 0.95
N GLY A 255 -4.27 -8.56 1.72
CA GLY A 255 -4.29 -7.19 1.18
C GLY A 255 -3.12 -6.88 0.25
N HIS A 256 -1.91 -7.36 0.56
CA HIS A 256 -0.74 -7.18 -0.30
C HIS A 256 -0.84 -7.99 -1.60
N VAL A 257 -1.37 -9.21 -1.56
CA VAL A 257 -1.58 -10.03 -2.76
C VAL A 257 -2.61 -9.39 -3.69
N LEU A 258 -3.71 -8.91 -3.11
CA LEU A 258 -4.73 -8.17 -3.88
C LEU A 258 -4.13 -6.90 -4.49
N TYR A 259 -3.32 -6.15 -3.74
CA TYR A 259 -2.66 -4.95 -4.23
C TYR A 259 -1.72 -5.22 -5.40
N TYR A 260 -0.87 -6.25 -5.31
CA TYR A 260 0.01 -6.63 -6.43
C TYR A 260 -0.79 -7.12 -7.64
N THR A 261 -1.88 -7.87 -7.42
CA THR A 261 -2.77 -8.31 -8.50
C THR A 261 -3.48 -7.12 -9.15
N ALA A 262 -3.89 -6.12 -8.35
CA ALA A 262 -4.46 -4.88 -8.87
C ALA A 262 -3.45 -4.11 -9.75
N ILE A 263 -2.19 -4.01 -9.32
CA ILE A 263 -1.11 -3.40 -10.12
C ILE A 263 -0.91 -4.14 -11.44
N ASP A 264 -0.85 -5.46 -11.41
CA ASP A 264 -0.66 -6.29 -12.61
C ASP A 264 -1.81 -6.09 -13.63
N ARG A 265 -3.04 -6.00 -13.16
CA ARG A 265 -4.24 -5.90 -14.01
C ARG A 265 -4.62 -4.49 -14.44
N MET A 266 -4.43 -3.49 -13.56
CA MET A 266 -4.89 -2.11 -13.75
C MET A 266 -3.75 -1.12 -13.97
N GLY A 267 -2.53 -1.55 -13.66
CA GLY A 267 -1.34 -0.70 -13.66
C GLY A 267 -1.16 0.10 -12.37
N VAL A 268 0.09 0.48 -12.11
CA VAL A 268 0.51 1.16 -10.86
C VAL A 268 -0.24 2.47 -10.65
N ALA A 269 -0.36 3.30 -11.70
CA ALA A 269 -0.95 4.64 -11.58
C ALA A 269 -2.45 4.59 -11.23
N VAL A 270 -3.22 3.65 -11.82
CA VAL A 270 -4.66 3.49 -11.52
C VAL A 270 -4.82 2.97 -10.10
N THR A 271 -4.07 1.94 -9.74
CA THR A 271 -4.12 1.33 -8.40
C THR A 271 -3.76 2.35 -7.31
N ALA A 272 -2.65 3.07 -7.47
CA ALA A 272 -2.25 4.11 -6.53
C ALA A 272 -3.27 5.26 -6.46
N GLY A 273 -3.86 5.65 -7.60
CA GLY A 273 -4.89 6.70 -7.65
C GLY A 273 -6.14 6.34 -6.86
N VAL A 274 -6.66 5.13 -7.02
CA VAL A 274 -7.85 4.67 -6.28
C VAL A 274 -7.55 4.53 -4.79
N LEU A 275 -6.38 4.07 -4.42
CA LEU A 275 -5.99 3.96 -3.00
C LEU A 275 -5.83 5.32 -2.31
N GLN A 276 -5.73 6.45 -3.04
CA GLN A 276 -5.81 7.78 -2.43
C GLN A 276 -7.20 8.07 -1.83
N LEU A 277 -8.23 7.30 -2.20
CA LEU A 277 -9.57 7.41 -1.62
C LEU A 277 -9.67 6.73 -0.23
N GLN A 278 -8.68 5.95 0.17
CA GLN A 278 -8.68 5.23 1.44
C GLN A 278 -9.03 6.11 2.66
N PRO A 279 -8.47 7.33 2.84
CA PRO A 279 -8.81 8.15 4.00
C PRO A 279 -10.30 8.52 4.07
N PHE A 280 -10.95 8.70 2.91
CA PHE A 280 -12.40 8.99 2.86
C PHE A 280 -13.22 7.77 3.27
N VAL A 281 -12.83 6.58 2.79
CA VAL A 281 -13.49 5.33 3.19
C VAL A 281 -13.30 5.08 4.68
N VAL A 282 -12.07 5.24 5.19
CA VAL A 282 -11.78 5.10 6.63
C VAL A 282 -12.56 6.13 7.45
N GLY A 283 -12.56 7.40 7.04
CA GLY A 283 -13.30 8.47 7.74
C GLY A 283 -14.79 8.20 7.80
N SER A 284 -15.40 7.77 6.69
CA SER A 284 -16.81 7.40 6.66
C SER A 284 -17.11 6.18 7.54
N MET A 285 -16.27 5.16 7.52
CA MET A 285 -16.42 3.98 8.37
C MET A 285 -16.19 4.32 9.85
N ALA A 286 -15.21 5.16 10.19
CA ALA A 286 -14.93 5.61 11.55
C ALA A 286 -16.12 6.42 12.12
N ALA A 287 -16.75 7.26 11.30
CA ALA A 287 -17.95 8.00 11.70
C ALA A 287 -19.11 7.07 12.06
N VAL A 288 -19.34 6.02 11.27
CA VAL A 288 -20.45 5.07 11.47
C VAL A 288 -20.17 4.07 12.60
N LEU A 289 -18.93 3.55 12.67
CA LEU A 289 -18.60 2.42 13.55
C LEU A 289 -18.00 2.84 14.90
N LEU A 290 -17.31 3.99 14.95
CA LEU A 290 -16.61 4.47 16.13
C LEU A 290 -17.15 5.81 16.65
N GLY A 291 -18.08 6.45 15.92
CA GLY A 291 -18.58 7.79 16.25
C GLY A 291 -17.53 8.91 16.04
N GLU A 292 -16.40 8.61 15.43
CA GLU A 292 -15.30 9.56 15.21
C GLU A 292 -15.51 10.32 13.89
N THR A 293 -15.77 11.63 13.94
CA THR A 293 -16.08 12.43 12.74
C THR A 293 -14.97 13.42 12.41
N LEU A 294 -14.88 13.77 11.13
CA LEU A 294 -14.06 14.85 10.63
C LEU A 294 -14.90 16.11 10.42
N SER A 295 -14.32 17.28 10.68
CA SER A 295 -14.92 18.58 10.37
C SER A 295 -15.04 18.80 8.86
N ALA A 296 -15.91 19.71 8.43
CA ALA A 296 -16.03 20.11 7.03
C ALA A 296 -14.69 20.64 6.46
N GLY A 297 -13.92 21.37 7.27
CA GLY A 297 -12.58 21.85 6.88
C GLY A 297 -11.59 20.70 6.65
N GLN A 298 -11.65 19.66 7.47
CA GLN A 298 -10.82 18.46 7.31
C GLN A 298 -11.20 17.68 6.04
N TRP A 299 -12.49 17.55 5.75
CA TRP A 299 -12.94 16.94 4.49
C TRP A 299 -12.47 17.74 3.26
N LEU A 300 -12.55 19.07 3.32
CA LEU A 300 -12.06 19.94 2.24
C LEU A 300 -10.54 19.79 2.05
N GLY A 301 -9.77 19.82 3.14
CA GLY A 301 -8.33 19.56 3.12
C GLY A 301 -8.01 18.22 2.47
N GLY A 302 -8.78 17.18 2.82
CA GLY A 302 -8.65 15.84 2.24
C GLY A 302 -8.90 15.83 0.72
N MET A 303 -9.91 16.53 0.24
CA MET A 303 -10.18 16.66 -1.21
C MET A 303 -9.02 17.35 -1.93
N VAL A 304 -8.45 18.41 -1.36
CA VAL A 304 -7.26 19.10 -1.91
C VAL A 304 -6.07 18.15 -1.95
N ALA A 305 -5.84 17.36 -0.89
CA ALA A 305 -4.76 16.37 -0.85
C ALA A 305 -4.90 15.32 -1.95
N VAL A 306 -6.11 14.79 -2.16
CA VAL A 306 -6.37 13.80 -3.22
C VAL A 306 -6.21 14.41 -4.61
N ALA A 307 -6.66 15.65 -4.83
CA ALA A 307 -6.42 16.35 -6.08
C ALA A 307 -4.92 16.54 -6.35
N GLY A 308 -4.14 16.89 -5.32
CA GLY A 308 -2.68 16.96 -5.38
C GLY A 308 -2.04 15.62 -5.76
N ALA A 309 -2.44 14.53 -5.09
CA ALA A 309 -1.96 13.19 -5.40
C ALA A 309 -2.31 12.76 -6.85
N ALA A 310 -3.53 13.04 -7.31
CA ALA A 310 -3.94 12.74 -8.68
C ALA A 310 -3.07 13.51 -9.71
N LEU A 311 -2.70 14.76 -9.40
CA LEU A 311 -1.82 15.54 -10.25
C LEU A 311 -0.40 14.97 -10.32
N VAL A 312 0.17 14.54 -9.18
CA VAL A 312 1.46 13.82 -9.12
C VAL A 312 1.42 12.56 -10.00
N LEU A 313 0.40 11.70 -9.80
CA LEU A 313 0.25 10.45 -10.56
C LEU A 313 0.05 10.70 -12.06
N SER A 314 -0.66 11.78 -12.43
CA SER A 314 -0.83 12.18 -13.83
C SER A 314 0.49 12.59 -14.50
N ALA A 315 1.38 13.26 -13.75
CA ALA A 315 2.71 13.64 -14.23
C ALA A 315 3.59 12.38 -14.44
N GLN A 316 3.58 11.43 -13.51
CA GLN A 316 4.30 10.16 -13.65
C GLN A 316 3.83 9.39 -14.88
N LYS A 317 2.51 9.23 -15.06
CA LYS A 317 1.94 8.53 -16.22
C LYS A 317 2.27 9.19 -17.54
N ALA A 318 2.33 10.54 -17.57
CA ALA A 318 2.75 11.27 -18.77
C ALA A 318 4.22 11.02 -19.10
N ALA A 319 5.10 10.97 -18.09
CA ALA A 319 6.51 10.66 -18.27
C ALA A 319 6.74 9.22 -18.76
N GLU A 320 6.03 8.24 -18.16
CA GLU A 320 6.09 6.85 -18.61
C GLU A 320 5.69 6.68 -20.09
N ARG A 321 4.61 7.36 -20.51
CA ARG A 321 4.16 7.37 -21.91
C ARG A 321 5.20 7.99 -22.85
N ARG A 322 5.87 9.07 -22.43
CA ARG A 322 6.94 9.71 -23.23
C ARG A 322 8.11 8.76 -23.41
N ARG A 323 8.56 8.10 -22.34
CA ARG A 323 9.65 7.12 -22.39
C ARG A 323 9.31 5.95 -23.31
N ALA A 324 8.12 5.35 -23.15
CA ALA A 324 7.67 4.24 -24.00
C ALA A 324 7.62 4.62 -25.49
N ARG A 325 7.21 5.87 -25.80
CA ARG A 325 7.23 6.37 -27.19
C ARG A 325 8.65 6.58 -27.73
N ALA A 326 9.57 7.10 -26.92
CA ALA A 326 10.96 7.28 -27.31
C ALA A 326 11.62 5.93 -27.63
N THR A 327 11.46 4.93 -26.73
CA THR A 327 11.99 3.56 -26.97
C THR A 327 11.41 2.95 -28.25
N ALA A 328 10.09 3.08 -28.47
CA ALA A 328 9.47 2.54 -29.70
C ALA A 328 9.97 3.20 -30.98
N LEU A 329 10.31 4.49 -30.94
CA LEU A 329 10.91 5.20 -32.09
C LEU A 329 12.34 4.73 -32.35
N GLU A 330 13.15 4.61 -31.30
CA GLU A 330 14.53 4.06 -31.39
C GLU A 330 14.54 2.64 -31.98
N GLU A 331 13.64 1.77 -31.54
CA GLU A 331 13.49 0.40 -32.07
C GLU A 331 13.06 0.41 -33.55
N ALA A 332 12.15 1.31 -33.95
CA ALA A 332 11.69 1.43 -35.32
C ALA A 332 12.80 1.95 -36.26
N GLU A 333 13.59 2.92 -35.80
CA GLU A 333 14.75 3.45 -36.54
C GLU A 333 15.81 2.36 -36.74
N ALA A 334 16.15 1.62 -35.67
CA ALA A 334 17.11 0.52 -35.74
C ALA A 334 16.66 -0.61 -36.70
N ALA A 335 15.35 -0.93 -36.70
CA ALA A 335 14.77 -1.92 -37.62
C ALA A 335 14.82 -1.45 -39.09
N GLY A 336 14.55 -0.14 -39.33
CA GLY A 336 14.66 0.47 -40.65
C GLY A 336 16.06 0.46 -41.22
N GLU A 337 17.06 0.77 -40.40
CA GLU A 337 18.48 0.69 -40.81
C GLU A 337 18.97 -0.75 -41.10
N SER A 338 18.46 -1.73 -40.35
CA SER A 338 18.79 -3.14 -40.58
C SER A 338 18.17 -3.70 -41.88
N SER A 339 17.02 -3.16 -42.31
CA SER A 339 16.33 -3.55 -43.55
C SER A 339 16.92 -2.88 -44.81
N ALA A 340 17.69 -1.79 -44.64
CA ALA A 340 18.32 -1.03 -45.72
C ALA A 340 19.75 -1.53 -46.08
N ARG A 341 20.29 -2.42 -45.29
CA ARG A 341 21.58 -3.15 -45.52
C ARG A 341 21.34 -4.53 -46.08
#